data_02f20412ed274aa2c5eaa66b18c21471
#
_entry.id   02f20412ed274aa2c5eaa66b18c21471
#
_cell.length_a   1.000
_cell.length_b   1.000
_cell.length_c   1.000
_cell.angle_alpha   90.00
_cell.angle_beta   90.00
_cell.angle_gamma   90.00
#
_symmetry.space_group_name_H-M   'P 1'
#
loop_
_entity.id
_entity.type
_entity.pdbx_description
1 polymer ?
#
loop_
_entity_poly.entity_id
_entity_poly.type
_entity_poly.pdbx_seq_one_letter_code
_entity_poly.pdbx_strand_id
1 'polypeptide(L)'
;MLKIVLIVGVLLFNLVGVQAHEKEMDSLDNLVKKFEANPADPKTTIQLLRELKNQGKPNRDVVNRYFQTQKETDYLKDYNWSIIRDYVDDVNAPQIKYLFNNQSKFMQNYSKDDVFQKLDNVFVGHLEQYYAN
;
A
#
# COMPACT_ATOMS: atom_id res chain seq x y z
N MET A 1 -10.12 -19.41 45.08
CA MET A 1 -10.25 -19.77 43.69
C MET A 1 -10.70 -18.62 42.79
N LEU A 2 -11.76 -17.90 43.14
CA LEU A 2 -12.23 -16.73 42.40
C LEU A 2 -11.18 -15.64 42.25
N LYS A 3 -10.39 -15.38 43.29
CA LYS A 3 -9.32 -14.38 43.23
C LYS A 3 -8.19 -14.76 42.27
N ILE A 4 -7.88 -16.04 42.17
CA ILE A 4 -6.84 -16.54 41.26
C ILE A 4 -7.31 -16.37 39.80
N VAL A 5 -8.57 -16.66 39.51
CA VAL A 5 -9.16 -16.49 38.18
C VAL A 5 -9.13 -15.01 37.77
N LEU A 6 -9.46 -14.10 38.69
CA LEU A 6 -9.42 -12.66 38.45
C LEU A 6 -8.00 -12.17 38.17
N ILE A 7 -7.01 -12.66 38.90
CA ILE A 7 -5.61 -12.31 38.70
C ILE A 7 -5.12 -12.79 37.33
N VAL A 8 -5.47 -14.01 36.95
CA VAL A 8 -5.15 -14.56 35.62
C VAL A 8 -5.82 -13.73 34.52
N GLY A 9 -7.08 -13.32 34.73
CA GLY A 9 -7.78 -12.46 33.79
C GLY A 9 -7.12 -11.11 33.59
N VAL A 10 -6.67 -10.48 34.67
CA VAL A 10 -5.96 -9.19 34.63
C VAL A 10 -4.61 -9.35 33.96
N LEU A 11 -3.87 -10.39 34.27
CA LEU A 11 -2.59 -10.68 33.65
C LEU A 11 -2.73 -10.93 32.15
N LEU A 12 -3.76 -11.69 31.75
CA LEU A 12 -4.06 -11.93 30.34
C LEU A 12 -4.42 -10.63 29.61
N PHE A 13 -5.15 -9.73 30.25
CA PHE A 13 -5.51 -8.45 29.67
C PHE A 13 -4.27 -7.57 29.47
N ASN A 14 -3.37 -7.53 30.43
CA ASN A 14 -2.12 -6.78 30.31
C ASN A 14 -1.19 -7.38 29.26
N LEU A 15 -1.12 -8.70 29.17
CA LEU A 15 -0.35 -9.40 28.14
C LEU A 15 -0.89 -9.11 26.73
N VAL A 16 -2.20 -9.05 26.56
CA VAL A 16 -2.82 -8.70 25.27
C VAL A 16 -2.42 -7.28 24.86
N GLY A 17 -2.39 -6.32 25.77
CA GLY A 17 -1.95 -4.96 25.49
C GLY A 17 -0.48 -4.89 25.07
N VAL A 18 0.41 -5.58 25.79
CA VAL A 18 1.83 -5.66 25.47
C VAL A 18 2.05 -6.39 24.13
N GLN A 19 1.34 -7.48 23.91
CA GLN A 19 1.42 -8.24 22.64
C GLN A 19 0.92 -7.43 21.45
N ALA A 20 -0.11 -6.60 21.61
CA ALA A 20 -0.60 -5.73 20.55
C ALA A 20 0.47 -4.72 20.14
N HIS A 21 1.23 -4.16 21.09
CA HIS A 21 2.33 -3.24 20.82
C HIS A 21 3.50 -3.96 20.14
N GLU A 22 3.85 -5.15 20.61
CA GLU A 22 4.88 -5.99 19.99
C GLU A 22 4.46 -6.43 18.57
N LYS A 23 3.15 -6.73 18.38
CA LYS A 23 2.61 -7.07 17.05
C LYS A 23 2.71 -5.92 16.06
N GLU A 24 2.63 -4.66 16.49
CA GLU A 24 2.84 -3.52 15.60
C GLU A 24 4.29 -3.45 15.11
N MET A 25 5.27 -3.75 15.96
CA MET A 25 6.67 -3.83 15.59
C MET A 25 6.96 -5.07 14.74
N ASP A 26 6.42 -6.24 15.14
CA ASP A 26 6.56 -7.50 14.41
C ASP A 26 5.73 -7.53 13.13
N SER A 27 4.68 -6.68 13.05
CA SER A 27 3.76 -6.61 11.91
C SER A 27 4.49 -6.28 10.61
N LEU A 28 5.43 -5.33 10.64
CA LEU A 28 6.19 -4.97 9.45
C LEU A 28 7.06 -6.14 8.99
N ASP A 29 7.81 -6.76 9.90
CA ASP A 29 8.65 -7.91 9.57
C ASP A 29 7.82 -9.09 9.03
N ASN A 30 6.67 -9.35 9.65
CA ASN A 30 5.76 -10.39 9.20
C ASN A 30 5.17 -10.09 7.82
N LEU A 31 4.80 -8.83 7.58
CA LEU A 31 4.29 -8.39 6.28
C LEU A 31 5.35 -8.51 5.19
N VAL A 32 6.59 -8.13 5.49
CA VAL A 32 7.71 -8.29 4.57
C VAL A 32 7.91 -9.76 4.22
N LYS A 33 7.89 -10.65 5.22
CA LYS A 33 8.05 -12.10 5.00
C LYS A 33 6.91 -12.66 4.15
N LYS A 34 5.67 -12.26 4.44
CA LYS A 34 4.50 -12.67 3.65
C LYS A 34 4.59 -12.17 2.22
N PHE A 35 5.02 -10.93 2.04
CA PHE A 35 5.20 -10.34 0.73
C PHE A 35 6.28 -11.08 -0.06
N GLU A 36 7.42 -11.34 0.55
CA GLU A 36 8.52 -12.08 -0.10
C GLU A 36 8.12 -13.50 -0.48
N ALA A 37 7.27 -14.14 0.33
CA ALA A 37 6.76 -15.48 0.04
C ALA A 37 5.77 -15.47 -1.13
N ASN A 38 5.00 -14.39 -1.32
CA ASN A 38 4.02 -14.26 -2.40
C ASN A 38 3.84 -12.80 -2.80
N PRO A 39 4.77 -12.24 -3.62
CA PRO A 39 4.69 -10.84 -4.06
C PRO A 39 3.48 -10.53 -4.94
N ALA A 40 2.75 -11.54 -5.41
CA ALA A 40 1.57 -11.37 -6.25
C ALA A 40 0.27 -11.14 -5.47
N ASP A 41 0.28 -11.31 -4.14
CA ASP A 41 -0.92 -11.14 -3.32
C ASP A 41 -1.20 -9.65 -3.08
N PRO A 42 -2.30 -9.12 -3.65
CA PRO A 42 -2.61 -7.69 -3.50
C PRO A 42 -2.94 -7.30 -2.06
N LYS A 43 -3.58 -8.17 -1.30
CA LYS A 43 -3.96 -7.88 0.09
C LYS A 43 -2.74 -7.67 0.98
N THR A 44 -1.79 -8.57 0.92
CA THR A 44 -0.52 -8.46 1.66
C THR A 44 0.27 -7.23 1.21
N THR A 45 0.31 -6.99 -0.09
CA THR A 45 1.00 -5.83 -0.66
C THR A 45 0.42 -4.52 -0.14
N ILE A 46 -0.90 -4.38 -0.13
CA ILE A 46 -1.59 -3.18 0.35
C ILE A 46 -1.30 -2.98 1.85
N GLN A 47 -1.36 -4.04 2.64
CA GLN A 47 -1.06 -3.97 4.07
C GLN A 47 0.38 -3.52 4.31
N LEU A 48 1.33 -4.07 3.57
CA LEU A 48 2.73 -3.70 3.67
C LEU A 48 2.97 -2.25 3.26
N LEU A 49 2.38 -1.81 2.15
CA LEU A 49 2.51 -0.44 1.67
C LEU A 49 1.94 0.55 2.67
N ARG A 50 0.81 0.23 3.29
CA ARG A 50 0.18 1.06 4.33
C ARG A 50 1.11 1.20 5.54
N GLU A 51 1.70 0.10 5.99
CA GLU A 51 2.60 0.11 7.14
C GLU A 51 3.89 0.89 6.82
N LEU A 52 4.46 0.71 5.65
CA LEU A 52 5.62 1.48 5.20
C LEU A 52 5.32 2.99 5.19
N LYS A 53 4.16 3.36 4.69
CA LYS A 53 3.71 4.76 4.67
C LYS A 53 3.55 5.32 6.08
N ASN A 54 2.94 4.55 6.99
CA ASN A 54 2.75 4.95 8.39
C ASN A 54 4.09 5.19 9.10
N GLN A 55 5.12 4.43 8.74
CA GLN A 55 6.45 4.57 9.32
C GLN A 55 7.37 5.51 8.55
N GLY A 56 6.86 6.17 7.50
CA GLY A 56 7.66 7.07 6.68
C GLY A 56 8.78 6.38 5.91
N LYS A 57 8.62 5.10 5.60
CA LYS A 57 9.63 4.30 4.91
C LYS A 57 9.37 4.26 3.40
N PRO A 58 10.44 4.12 2.57
CA PRO A 58 10.27 4.01 1.12
C PRO A 58 9.46 2.79 0.73
N ASN A 59 8.63 2.92 -0.30
CA ASN A 59 7.73 1.87 -0.77
C ASN A 59 7.96 1.45 -2.23
N ARG A 60 8.82 2.16 -2.96
CA ARG A 60 8.99 1.98 -4.42
C ARG A 60 9.40 0.56 -4.79
N ASP A 61 10.29 -0.07 -4.02
CA ASP A 61 10.73 -1.43 -4.28
C ASP A 61 9.57 -2.44 -4.18
N VAL A 62 8.73 -2.30 -3.15
CA VAL A 62 7.55 -3.16 -2.96
C VAL A 62 6.56 -2.98 -4.11
N VAL A 63 6.28 -1.74 -4.50
CA VAL A 63 5.39 -1.43 -5.62
C VAL A 63 5.91 -2.07 -6.91
N ASN A 64 7.18 -1.89 -7.22
CA ASN A 64 7.79 -2.43 -8.44
C ASN A 64 7.75 -3.95 -8.46
N ARG A 65 8.09 -4.60 -7.35
CA ARG A 65 8.09 -6.06 -7.26
C ARG A 65 6.69 -6.63 -7.40
N TYR A 66 5.70 -5.99 -6.80
CA TYR A 66 4.30 -6.39 -6.93
C TYR A 66 3.84 -6.30 -8.38
N PHE A 67 4.05 -5.15 -9.03
CA PHE A 67 3.57 -4.96 -10.41
C PHE A 67 4.31 -5.83 -11.43
N GLN A 68 5.51 -6.28 -11.15
CA GLN A 68 6.18 -7.29 -11.98
C GLN A 68 5.41 -8.60 -12.03
N THR A 69 4.58 -8.89 -11.04
CA THR A 69 3.73 -10.10 -11.00
C THR A 69 2.38 -9.90 -11.70
N GLN A 70 2.02 -8.65 -12.06
CA GLN A 70 0.73 -8.29 -12.61
C GLN A 70 0.81 -8.10 -14.12
N LYS A 71 -0.25 -8.47 -14.83
CA LYS A 71 -0.41 -8.12 -16.24
C LYS A 71 -0.88 -6.67 -16.35
N GLU A 72 -0.46 -5.98 -17.39
CA GLU A 72 -0.84 -4.59 -17.63
C GLU A 72 -2.36 -4.41 -17.69
N THR A 73 -3.07 -5.35 -18.32
CA THR A 73 -4.54 -5.34 -18.41
C THR A 73 -5.21 -5.43 -17.03
N ASP A 74 -4.53 -6.00 -16.04
CA ASP A 74 -5.05 -6.14 -14.68
C ASP A 74 -4.86 -4.86 -13.85
N TYR A 75 -4.19 -3.84 -14.38
CA TYR A 75 -4.06 -2.55 -13.68
C TYR A 75 -5.41 -1.86 -13.47
N LEU A 76 -6.43 -2.23 -14.23
CA LEU A 76 -7.80 -1.73 -14.07
C LEU A 76 -8.55 -2.37 -12.91
N LYS A 77 -8.07 -3.45 -12.34
CA LYS A 77 -8.72 -4.10 -11.20
C LYS A 77 -8.66 -3.21 -9.96
N ASP A 78 -9.70 -3.30 -9.11
CA ASP A 78 -9.88 -2.43 -7.94
C ASP A 78 -8.65 -2.38 -7.04
N TYR A 79 -8.07 -3.54 -6.74
CA TYR A 79 -6.91 -3.62 -5.86
C TYR A 79 -5.66 -2.98 -6.50
N ASN A 80 -5.50 -3.09 -7.81
CA ASN A 80 -4.39 -2.46 -8.53
C ASN A 80 -4.59 -0.96 -8.70
N TRP A 81 -5.80 -0.52 -8.98
CA TRP A 81 -6.12 0.91 -9.00
C TRP A 81 -5.84 1.57 -7.65
N SER A 82 -6.23 0.91 -6.57
CA SER A 82 -5.98 1.36 -5.20
C SER A 82 -4.48 1.59 -4.93
N ILE A 83 -3.64 0.66 -5.38
CA ILE A 83 -2.18 0.78 -5.24
C ILE A 83 -1.62 1.90 -6.12
N ILE A 84 -2.06 2.00 -7.36
CA ILE A 84 -1.65 3.08 -8.27
C ILE A 84 -2.02 4.43 -7.69
N ARG A 85 -3.28 4.57 -7.26
CA ARG A 85 -3.80 5.83 -6.72
C ARG A 85 -3.03 6.29 -5.49
N ASP A 86 -2.74 5.38 -4.56
CA ASP A 86 -2.22 5.74 -3.24
C ASP A 86 -0.70 5.68 -3.13
N TYR A 87 -0.01 4.93 -4.01
CA TYR A 87 1.41 4.64 -3.81
C TYR A 87 2.30 4.85 -5.04
N VAL A 88 1.76 4.96 -6.24
CA VAL A 88 2.56 5.19 -7.45
C VAL A 88 2.56 6.68 -7.78
N ASP A 89 3.70 7.33 -7.60
CA ASP A 89 3.83 8.79 -7.79
C ASP A 89 4.87 9.19 -8.85
N ASP A 90 5.52 8.22 -9.49
CA ASP A 90 6.52 8.48 -10.52
C ASP A 90 5.85 8.63 -11.89
N VAL A 91 6.03 9.78 -12.53
CA VAL A 91 5.48 10.07 -13.86
C VAL A 91 5.98 9.08 -14.92
N ASN A 92 7.15 8.50 -14.72
CA ASN A 92 7.75 7.52 -15.65
C ASN A 92 7.37 6.08 -15.33
N ALA A 93 6.61 5.83 -14.25
CA ALA A 93 6.17 4.49 -13.92
C ALA A 93 5.26 3.91 -15.03
N PRO A 94 5.43 2.63 -15.38
CA PRO A 94 4.57 1.99 -16.38
C PRO A 94 3.09 2.08 -16.04
N GLN A 95 2.74 2.04 -14.73
CA GLN A 95 1.37 2.14 -14.25
C GLN A 95 0.77 3.52 -14.55
N ILE A 96 1.55 4.57 -14.43
CA ILE A 96 1.10 5.93 -14.72
C ILE A 96 0.95 6.13 -16.24
N LYS A 97 1.86 5.58 -17.04
CA LYS A 97 1.73 5.60 -18.50
C LYS A 97 0.46 4.87 -18.95
N TYR A 98 0.20 3.73 -18.36
CA TYR A 98 -1.02 2.95 -18.65
C TYR A 98 -2.26 3.73 -18.25
N LEU A 99 -2.28 4.34 -17.07
CA LEU A 99 -3.39 5.18 -16.61
C LEU A 99 -3.64 6.34 -17.59
N PHE A 100 -2.61 7.04 -17.98
CA PHE A 100 -2.71 8.16 -18.91
C PHE A 100 -3.27 7.73 -20.27
N ASN A 101 -2.77 6.62 -20.81
CA ASN A 101 -3.19 6.10 -22.10
C ASN A 101 -4.58 5.44 -22.09
N ASN A 102 -5.10 5.12 -20.91
CA ASN A 102 -6.37 4.42 -20.75
C ASN A 102 -7.35 5.17 -19.81
N GLN A 103 -7.25 6.49 -19.80
CA GLN A 103 -8.06 7.34 -18.91
C GLN A 103 -9.56 7.01 -18.99
N SER A 104 -10.09 6.83 -20.20
CA SER A 104 -11.51 6.52 -20.42
C SER A 104 -11.94 5.25 -19.71
N LYS A 105 -11.09 4.22 -19.73
CA LYS A 105 -11.39 2.93 -19.10
C LYS A 105 -11.40 3.07 -17.57
N PHE A 106 -10.45 3.81 -17.03
CA PHE A 106 -10.42 4.08 -15.59
C PHE A 106 -11.62 4.90 -15.14
N MET A 107 -12.02 5.91 -15.92
CA MET A 107 -13.16 6.76 -15.58
C MET A 107 -14.52 6.07 -15.73
N GLN A 108 -14.59 4.94 -16.43
CA GLN A 108 -15.79 4.10 -16.48
C GLN A 108 -16.00 3.32 -15.19
N ASN A 109 -14.93 3.00 -14.47
CA ASN A 109 -14.97 2.15 -13.30
C ASN A 109 -14.72 2.90 -11.99
N TYR A 110 -14.09 4.07 -12.06
CA TYR A 110 -13.65 4.84 -10.89
C TYR A 110 -14.05 6.31 -11.05
N SER A 111 -13.99 7.05 -9.94
CA SER A 111 -14.29 8.48 -9.93
C SER A 111 -13.40 9.24 -10.89
N LYS A 112 -14.01 10.06 -11.77
CA LYS A 112 -13.29 10.94 -12.69
C LYS A 112 -12.37 11.88 -11.93
N ASP A 113 -12.84 12.42 -10.81
CA ASP A 113 -12.06 13.35 -9.98
C ASP A 113 -10.82 12.68 -9.43
N ASP A 114 -10.92 11.44 -8.97
CA ASP A 114 -9.77 10.67 -8.46
C ASP A 114 -8.74 10.42 -9.58
N VAL A 115 -9.19 10.05 -10.76
CA VAL A 115 -8.31 9.80 -11.90
C VAL A 115 -7.59 11.10 -12.32
N PHE A 116 -8.31 12.19 -12.48
CA PHE A 116 -7.72 13.49 -12.84
C PHE A 116 -6.78 13.99 -11.77
N GLN A 117 -7.18 13.90 -10.50
CA GLN A 117 -6.34 14.33 -9.38
C GLN A 117 -5.03 13.54 -9.34
N LYS A 118 -5.09 12.24 -9.58
CA LYS A 118 -3.89 11.40 -9.63
C LYS A 118 -2.94 11.85 -10.73
N LEU A 119 -3.44 12.05 -11.93
CA LEU A 119 -2.63 12.50 -13.06
C LEU A 119 -2.04 13.89 -12.79
N ASP A 120 -2.86 14.82 -12.30
CA ASP A 120 -2.39 16.18 -11.97
C ASP A 120 -1.28 16.15 -10.93
N ASN A 121 -1.44 15.39 -9.85
CA ASN A 121 -0.46 15.31 -8.77
C ASN A 121 0.87 14.74 -9.27
N VAL A 122 0.83 13.73 -10.10
CA VAL A 122 2.05 13.11 -10.65
C VAL A 122 2.76 14.08 -11.60
N PHE A 123 2.03 14.74 -12.49
CA PHE A 123 2.62 15.68 -13.45
C PHE A 123 3.12 16.95 -12.78
N VAL A 124 2.38 17.51 -11.83
CA VAL A 124 2.81 18.70 -11.06
C VAL A 124 4.08 18.35 -10.28
N GLY A 125 4.11 17.22 -9.60
CA GLY A 125 5.31 16.76 -8.89
C GLY A 125 6.52 16.65 -9.81
N HIS A 126 6.33 16.14 -11.01
CA HIS A 126 7.40 16.05 -12.01
C HIS A 126 7.91 17.44 -12.44
N LEU A 127 6.98 18.38 -12.71
CA LEU A 127 7.36 19.75 -13.08
C LEU A 127 8.08 20.47 -11.96
N GLU A 128 7.64 20.28 -10.72
CA GLU A 128 8.31 20.86 -9.54
C GLU A 128 9.74 20.37 -9.43
N GLN A 129 9.97 19.08 -9.61
CA GLN A 129 11.32 18.51 -9.61
C GLN A 129 12.16 19.04 -10.76
N TYR A 130 11.58 19.17 -11.94
CA TYR A 130 12.26 19.69 -13.11
C TYR A 130 12.73 21.13 -12.91
N TYR A 131 11.87 21.98 -12.36
CA TYR A 131 12.19 23.40 -12.14
C TYR A 131 13.05 23.63 -10.89
N ALA A 132 13.06 22.70 -9.95
CA ALA A 132 13.93 22.79 -8.77
C ALA A 132 15.40 22.50 -9.08
N ASN A 133 15.66 21.80 -10.17
CA ASN A 133 16.99 21.48 -10.64
C ASN A 133 17.46 22.48 -11.70
#